data_425bdf8a36e51a7d17fda20a8d4c557f
#
_entry.id   425bdf8a36e51a7d17fda20a8d4c557f
#
_cell.length_a   1.000
_cell.length_b   1.000
_cell.length_c   1.000
_cell.angle_alpha   90.00
_cell.angle_beta   90.00
_cell.angle_gamma   90.00
#
_symmetry.space_group_name_H-M   'P 1'
#
loop_
_entity.id
_entity.type
_entity.pdbx_description
1 polymer ?
#
loop_
_entity_poly.entity_id
_entity_poly.type
_entity_poly.pdbx_seq_one_letter_code
_entity_poly.pdbx_strand_id
1 'polypeptide(L)'
;MEDKAVHQPHDKLFKTAFGDPANAAAFLRGQIPAGISEAVRWDDLHLEPGSFVDSQFRQSESDLLFSAPLHGRRCLIYLLFEHQRIFDPWISLRLLRYMLRIWEKFRVSHPHVEKLPLIVPVVLAQNAQPWVLPHEFGALFDHPSGLSDEARPLIPNFAFRLIQLAELPFDKIVGTPAGILVLRTLKAEQIEKLLGSEVWDESVIKNALSTFEMVLRYILSQTEIDKTAFASKVAAIQSLEIKDLAMTLAQQFHQEGRQEGRQEGRQEGRQEGRQEGLQEGRWIGKIQALEEFLNLPVSSYEALDASPLAELEAIHQRLHADYEVRFKRS
;
A
#
# COMPACT_ATOMS: atom_id res chain seq x y z
N MET A 1 -1.79 10.69 -18.11
CA MET A 1 -1.86 10.67 -16.64
C MET A 1 -1.38 9.29 -16.24
N GLU A 2 -0.10 9.15 -15.94
CA GLU A 2 0.42 7.91 -15.39
C GLU A 2 -0.09 7.79 -13.96
N ASP A 3 -0.87 6.74 -13.72
CA ASP A 3 -1.33 6.32 -12.41
C ASP A 3 -0.08 6.02 -11.57
N LYS A 4 0.32 6.96 -10.70
CA LYS A 4 1.33 6.69 -9.68
C LYS A 4 0.77 5.54 -8.86
N ALA A 5 1.34 4.35 -9.03
CA ALA A 5 1.05 3.20 -8.19
C ALA A 5 1.09 3.66 -6.73
N VAL A 6 -0.06 3.62 -6.08
CA VAL A 6 -0.20 3.99 -4.67
C VAL A 6 0.75 3.06 -3.90
N HIS A 7 1.81 3.64 -3.40
CA HIS A 7 2.79 2.91 -2.60
C HIS A 7 2.08 2.51 -1.30
N GLN A 8 1.72 1.23 -1.16
CA GLN A 8 1.07 0.69 0.03
C GLN A 8 2.15 0.07 0.93
N PRO A 9 2.77 0.85 1.84
CA PRO A 9 3.90 0.39 2.64
C PRO A 9 3.53 -0.76 3.57
N HIS A 10 2.27 -0.82 4.04
CA HIS A 10 1.74 -1.90 4.87
C HIS A 10 1.77 -3.24 4.14
N ASP A 11 1.25 -3.26 2.89
CA ASP A 11 1.21 -4.46 2.05
C ASP A 11 2.61 -4.98 1.75
N LYS A 12 3.54 -4.08 1.45
CA LYS A 12 4.93 -4.42 1.19
C LYS A 12 5.59 -5.03 2.43
N LEU A 13 5.41 -4.42 3.60
CA LEU A 13 5.95 -4.92 4.86
C LEU A 13 5.41 -6.31 5.17
N PHE A 14 4.09 -6.49 5.09
CA PHE A 14 3.44 -7.77 5.33
C PHE A 14 3.91 -8.84 4.33
N LYS A 15 3.83 -8.57 3.03
CA LYS A 15 4.18 -9.52 1.98
C LYS A 15 5.64 -9.95 2.03
N THR A 16 6.55 -9.03 2.34
CA THR A 16 7.97 -9.36 2.47
C THR A 16 8.23 -10.33 3.63
N ALA A 17 7.57 -10.10 4.79
CA ALA A 17 7.74 -10.97 5.94
C ALA A 17 6.99 -12.31 5.80
N PHE A 18 5.70 -12.24 5.39
CA PHE A 18 4.83 -13.43 5.33
C PHE A 18 4.90 -14.17 3.99
N GLY A 19 5.62 -13.64 3.00
CA GLY A 19 6.04 -14.41 1.84
C GLY A 19 7.03 -15.53 2.17
N ASP A 20 7.69 -15.47 3.33
CA ASP A 20 8.44 -16.58 3.90
C ASP A 20 7.47 -17.60 4.52
N PRO A 21 7.43 -18.85 4.00
CA PRO A 21 6.54 -19.89 4.52
C PRO A 21 6.75 -20.21 6.00
N ALA A 22 7.96 -20.06 6.53
CA ALA A 22 8.24 -20.31 7.93
C ALA A 22 7.54 -19.29 8.85
N ASN A 23 7.53 -18.01 8.46
CA ASN A 23 6.80 -16.95 9.18
C ASN A 23 5.29 -17.19 9.12
N ALA A 24 4.78 -17.51 7.93
CA ALA A 24 3.36 -17.80 7.72
C ALA A 24 2.91 -19.04 8.51
N ALA A 25 3.64 -20.14 8.43
CA ALA A 25 3.33 -21.37 9.15
C ALA A 25 3.29 -21.17 10.67
N ALA A 26 4.32 -20.51 11.24
CA ALA A 26 4.43 -20.28 12.67
C ALA A 26 3.26 -19.45 13.23
N PHE A 27 2.75 -18.50 12.45
CA PHE A 27 1.59 -17.69 12.81
C PHE A 27 0.26 -18.44 12.59
N LEU A 28 0.05 -18.95 11.39
CA LEU A 28 -1.24 -19.53 10.97
C LEU A 28 -1.59 -20.80 11.73
N ARG A 29 -0.59 -21.59 12.14
CA ARG A 29 -0.79 -22.82 12.93
C ARG A 29 -1.66 -22.60 14.19
N GLY A 30 -1.49 -21.45 14.85
CA GLY A 30 -2.28 -21.08 16.04
C GLY A 30 -3.59 -20.34 15.74
N GLN A 31 -3.83 -19.95 14.47
CA GLN A 31 -4.97 -19.12 14.10
C GLN A 31 -6.06 -19.89 13.34
N ILE A 32 -5.69 -20.97 12.67
CA ILE A 32 -6.62 -21.85 11.94
C ILE A 32 -7.24 -22.83 12.92
N PRO A 33 -8.53 -23.21 12.75
CA PRO A 33 -9.21 -24.18 13.62
C PRO A 33 -8.40 -25.47 13.80
N ALA A 34 -8.35 -25.99 15.02
CA ALA A 34 -7.51 -27.12 15.41
C ALA A 34 -7.70 -28.35 14.49
N GLY A 35 -8.96 -28.70 14.14
CA GLY A 35 -9.25 -29.84 13.26
C GLY A 35 -8.63 -29.73 11.85
N ILE A 36 -8.30 -28.53 11.39
CA ILE A 36 -7.55 -28.32 10.13
C ILE A 36 -6.07 -28.22 10.43
N SER A 37 -5.71 -27.40 11.42
CA SER A 37 -4.32 -27.10 11.76
C SER A 37 -3.49 -28.33 12.13
N GLU A 38 -4.08 -29.28 12.87
CA GLU A 38 -3.44 -30.54 13.28
C GLU A 38 -3.23 -31.49 12.10
N ALA A 39 -4.07 -31.39 11.05
CA ALA A 39 -3.98 -32.23 9.87
C ALA A 39 -3.03 -31.69 8.80
N VAL A 40 -2.68 -30.39 8.85
CA VAL A 40 -1.76 -29.73 7.93
C VAL A 40 -0.30 -30.01 8.31
N ARG A 41 0.52 -30.42 7.34
CA ARG A 41 1.98 -30.49 7.52
C ARG A 41 2.60 -29.12 7.27
N TRP A 42 2.69 -28.34 8.33
CA TRP A 42 3.20 -26.96 8.30
C TRP A 42 4.65 -26.84 7.84
N ASP A 43 5.46 -27.85 8.09
CA ASP A 43 6.86 -27.85 7.68
C ASP A 43 7.03 -28.00 6.16
N ASP A 44 5.97 -28.46 5.48
CA ASP A 44 5.86 -28.54 4.03
C ASP A 44 5.02 -27.40 3.44
N LEU A 45 4.87 -26.28 4.15
CA LEU A 45 4.16 -25.12 3.62
C LEU A 45 5.00 -24.44 2.53
N HIS A 46 4.40 -24.22 1.37
CA HIS A 46 5.04 -23.57 0.23
C HIS A 46 4.23 -22.35 -0.23
N LEU A 47 4.91 -21.25 -0.53
CA LEU A 47 4.30 -20.10 -1.19
C LEU A 47 4.08 -20.44 -2.68
N GLU A 48 2.86 -20.35 -3.13
CA GLU A 48 2.52 -20.53 -4.54
C GLU A 48 2.91 -19.27 -5.35
N PRO A 49 3.39 -19.45 -6.59
CA PRO A 49 3.74 -18.30 -7.43
C PRO A 49 2.56 -17.32 -7.60
N GLY A 50 2.85 -16.03 -7.53
CA GLY A 50 1.84 -14.95 -7.67
C GLY A 50 1.07 -14.96 -9.00
N SER A 51 1.49 -15.79 -9.97
CA SER A 51 0.75 -16.05 -11.21
C SER A 51 -0.57 -16.82 -10.99
N PHE A 52 -0.86 -17.33 -9.80
CA PHE A 52 -2.16 -17.93 -9.46
C PHE A 52 -3.25 -16.89 -9.22
N VAL A 53 -2.90 -15.63 -8.95
CA VAL A 53 -3.84 -14.52 -8.86
C VAL A 53 -3.77 -13.72 -10.17
N ASP A 54 -4.90 -13.54 -10.84
CA ASP A 54 -4.99 -12.86 -12.14
C ASP A 54 -4.49 -11.41 -12.04
N SER A 55 -3.66 -10.99 -13.00
CA SER A 55 -3.10 -9.63 -13.06
C SER A 55 -4.16 -8.53 -13.19
N GLN A 56 -5.35 -8.85 -13.76
CA GLN A 56 -6.47 -7.92 -13.88
C GLN A 56 -7.19 -7.65 -12.55
N PHE A 57 -6.97 -8.46 -11.51
CA PHE A 57 -7.62 -8.36 -10.20
C PHE A 57 -6.64 -8.19 -9.05
N ARG A 58 -5.41 -7.81 -9.31
CA ARG A 58 -4.47 -7.37 -8.28
C ARG A 58 -4.90 -6.01 -7.70
N GLN A 59 -6.05 -6.00 -7.01
CA GLN A 59 -6.44 -4.83 -6.21
C GLN A 59 -5.70 -4.77 -4.87
N SER A 60 -5.13 -5.89 -4.42
CA SER A 60 -4.28 -5.95 -3.24
C SER A 60 -2.96 -6.64 -3.61
N GLU A 61 -1.85 -5.96 -3.37
CA GLU A 61 -0.51 -6.53 -3.53
C GLU A 61 -0.15 -7.54 -2.43
N SER A 62 -0.97 -7.67 -1.41
CA SER A 62 -0.70 -8.39 -0.16
C SER A 62 -1.32 -9.78 -0.07
N ASP A 63 -1.99 -10.24 -1.13
CA ASP A 63 -2.56 -11.59 -1.14
C ASP A 63 -1.48 -12.66 -1.26
N LEU A 64 -1.51 -13.65 -0.38
CA LEU A 64 -0.59 -14.78 -0.35
C LEU A 64 -1.36 -16.09 -0.47
N LEU A 65 -0.93 -16.96 -1.38
CA LEU A 65 -1.46 -18.30 -1.54
C LEU A 65 -0.39 -19.32 -1.17
N PHE A 66 -0.71 -20.17 -0.21
CA PHE A 66 0.15 -21.25 0.20
C PHE A 66 -0.45 -22.61 -0.14
N SER A 67 0.41 -23.61 -0.33
CA SER A 67 0.02 -25.01 -0.38
C SER A 67 0.71 -25.80 0.71
N ALA A 68 0.00 -26.77 1.27
CA ALA A 68 0.55 -27.72 2.23
C ALA A 68 -0.18 -29.07 2.09
N PRO A 69 0.45 -30.19 2.46
CA PRO A 69 -0.24 -31.48 2.56
C PRO A 69 -1.21 -31.47 3.76
N LEU A 70 -2.44 -31.92 3.52
CA LEU A 70 -3.46 -32.19 4.53
C LEU A 70 -3.88 -33.65 4.37
N HIS A 71 -3.57 -34.53 5.33
CA HIS A 71 -3.76 -35.96 5.22
C HIS A 71 -3.25 -36.57 3.88
N GLY A 72 -2.08 -36.12 3.43
CA GLY A 72 -1.48 -36.57 2.18
C GLY A 72 -2.10 -36.01 0.91
N ARG A 73 -3.07 -35.12 0.99
CA ARG A 73 -3.68 -34.41 -0.16
C ARG A 73 -3.28 -32.94 -0.14
N ARG A 74 -3.26 -32.32 -1.30
CA ARG A 74 -2.98 -30.89 -1.43
C ARG A 74 -4.12 -30.06 -0.81
N CYS A 75 -3.76 -29.17 0.13
CA CYS A 75 -4.61 -28.13 0.65
C CYS A 75 -4.00 -26.77 0.30
N LEU A 76 -4.83 -25.81 -0.03
CA LEU A 76 -4.42 -24.43 -0.28
C LEU A 76 -4.88 -23.55 0.87
N ILE A 77 -4.02 -22.67 1.35
CA ILE A 77 -4.34 -21.65 2.35
C ILE A 77 -4.23 -20.32 1.65
N TYR A 78 -5.38 -19.64 1.45
CA TYR A 78 -5.43 -18.32 0.86
C TYR A 78 -5.47 -17.28 1.97
N LEU A 79 -4.38 -16.52 2.13
CA LEU A 79 -4.25 -15.48 3.12
C LEU A 79 -4.43 -14.12 2.45
N LEU A 80 -5.55 -13.48 2.73
CA LEU A 80 -5.85 -12.09 2.36
C LEU A 80 -5.46 -11.17 3.52
N PHE A 81 -4.53 -10.26 3.26
CA PHE A 81 -4.23 -9.18 4.19
C PHE A 81 -5.05 -7.94 3.84
N GLU A 82 -5.83 -7.45 4.79
CA GLU A 82 -6.74 -6.32 4.60
C GLU A 82 -6.39 -5.20 5.59
N HIS A 83 -5.90 -4.06 5.05
CA HIS A 83 -5.46 -2.91 5.84
C HIS A 83 -6.44 -1.73 5.79
N GLN A 84 -7.57 -1.86 5.08
CA GLN A 84 -8.54 -0.77 4.95
C GLN A 84 -9.18 -0.42 6.29
N ARG A 85 -9.32 0.89 6.56
CA ARG A 85 -9.95 1.38 7.79
C ARG A 85 -11.44 1.05 7.87
N ILE A 86 -12.11 0.95 6.72
CA ILE A 86 -13.53 0.59 6.60
C ILE A 86 -13.60 -0.85 6.14
N PHE A 87 -14.34 -1.68 6.87
CA PHE A 87 -14.52 -3.08 6.47
C PHE A 87 -15.29 -3.18 5.15
N ASP A 88 -14.94 -4.18 4.35
CA ASP A 88 -15.65 -4.51 3.12
C ASP A 88 -16.80 -5.47 3.44
N PRO A 89 -18.08 -5.04 3.36
CA PRO A 89 -19.22 -5.92 3.62
C PRO A 89 -19.33 -7.07 2.61
N TRP A 90 -18.64 -6.95 1.46
CA TRP A 90 -18.63 -7.94 0.39
C TRP A 90 -17.38 -8.83 0.42
N ILE A 91 -16.63 -8.85 1.52
CA ILE A 91 -15.36 -9.59 1.62
C ILE A 91 -15.53 -11.08 1.31
N SER A 92 -16.61 -11.71 1.77
CA SER A 92 -16.89 -13.12 1.47
C SER A 92 -17.19 -13.36 -0.02
N LEU A 93 -17.85 -12.43 -0.72
CA LEU A 93 -18.04 -12.50 -2.17
C LEU A 93 -16.70 -12.33 -2.91
N ARG A 94 -15.84 -11.45 -2.43
CA ARG A 94 -14.49 -11.26 -2.96
C ARG A 94 -13.65 -12.53 -2.78
N LEU A 95 -13.69 -13.15 -1.60
CA LEU A 95 -13.04 -14.45 -1.34
C LEU A 95 -13.53 -15.54 -2.27
N LEU A 96 -14.85 -15.66 -2.49
CA LEU A 96 -15.41 -16.64 -3.43
C LEU A 96 -14.85 -16.45 -4.84
N ARG A 97 -14.79 -15.21 -5.32
CA ARG A 97 -14.19 -14.89 -6.62
C ARG A 97 -12.75 -15.35 -6.72
N TYR A 98 -11.93 -15.10 -5.69
CA TYR A 98 -10.54 -15.56 -5.67
C TYR A 98 -10.42 -17.08 -5.62
N MET A 99 -11.22 -17.76 -4.79
CA MET A 99 -11.24 -19.23 -4.73
C MET A 99 -11.61 -19.86 -6.06
N LEU A 100 -12.62 -19.32 -6.76
CA LEU A 100 -13.01 -19.79 -8.10
C LEU A 100 -11.83 -19.66 -9.07
N ARG A 101 -11.13 -18.52 -9.10
CA ARG A 101 -9.97 -18.30 -9.97
C ARG A 101 -8.82 -19.26 -9.66
N ILE A 102 -8.55 -19.51 -8.39
CA ILE A 102 -7.53 -20.48 -7.96
C ILE A 102 -7.90 -21.88 -8.48
N TRP A 103 -9.14 -22.31 -8.35
CA TRP A 103 -9.61 -23.62 -8.84
C TRP A 103 -9.61 -23.72 -10.37
N GLU A 104 -10.04 -22.68 -11.07
CA GLU A 104 -10.00 -22.63 -12.54
C GLU A 104 -8.55 -22.81 -13.04
N LYS A 105 -7.62 -22.07 -12.48
CA LYS A 105 -6.21 -22.16 -12.83
C LYS A 105 -5.60 -23.50 -12.45
N PHE A 106 -5.95 -24.02 -11.27
CA PHE A 106 -5.55 -25.36 -10.85
C PHE A 106 -5.99 -26.42 -11.86
N ARG A 107 -7.23 -26.37 -12.35
CA ARG A 107 -7.72 -27.28 -13.38
C ARG A 107 -6.94 -27.19 -14.69
N VAL A 108 -6.62 -25.98 -15.12
CA VAL A 108 -5.81 -25.77 -16.33
C VAL A 108 -4.41 -26.39 -16.19
N SER A 109 -3.79 -26.21 -15.02
CA SER A 109 -2.45 -26.75 -14.75
C SER A 109 -2.44 -28.25 -14.46
N HIS A 110 -3.59 -28.85 -14.12
CA HIS A 110 -3.73 -30.25 -13.73
C HIS A 110 -4.93 -30.89 -14.45
N PRO A 111 -4.90 -31.06 -15.79
CA PRO A 111 -6.07 -31.46 -16.59
C PRO A 111 -6.61 -32.87 -16.27
N HIS A 112 -5.83 -33.70 -15.62
CA HIS A 112 -6.22 -35.08 -15.26
C HIS A 112 -6.75 -35.22 -13.83
N VAL A 113 -6.87 -34.12 -13.10
CA VAL A 113 -7.36 -34.15 -11.71
C VAL A 113 -8.88 -34.10 -11.69
N GLU A 114 -9.49 -35.07 -11.02
CA GLU A 114 -10.97 -35.17 -10.88
C GLU A 114 -11.52 -34.37 -9.72
N LYS A 115 -10.69 -33.94 -8.77
CA LYS A 115 -11.13 -33.24 -7.54
C LYS A 115 -10.33 -31.95 -7.33
N LEU A 116 -11.01 -30.91 -6.91
CA LEU A 116 -10.40 -29.65 -6.54
C LEU A 116 -9.69 -29.76 -5.18
N PRO A 117 -8.57 -29.05 -4.97
CA PRO A 117 -7.96 -28.93 -3.66
C PRO A 117 -8.87 -28.13 -2.72
N LEU A 118 -8.80 -28.45 -1.42
CA LEU A 118 -9.42 -27.60 -0.41
C LEU A 118 -8.73 -26.24 -0.40
N ILE A 119 -9.52 -25.19 -0.23
CA ILE A 119 -9.01 -23.83 0.05
C ILE A 119 -9.49 -23.43 1.42
N VAL A 120 -8.58 -23.04 2.29
CA VAL A 120 -8.87 -22.43 3.59
C VAL A 120 -8.70 -20.92 3.45
N PRO A 121 -9.81 -20.17 3.35
CA PRO A 121 -9.72 -18.71 3.24
C PRO A 121 -9.47 -18.09 4.61
N VAL A 122 -8.44 -17.27 4.71
CA VAL A 122 -8.04 -16.53 5.91
C VAL A 122 -7.95 -15.06 5.59
N VAL A 123 -8.56 -14.24 6.43
CA VAL A 123 -8.46 -12.78 6.36
C VAL A 123 -7.73 -12.30 7.60
N LEU A 124 -6.62 -11.58 7.40
CA LEU A 124 -5.92 -10.86 8.45
C LEU A 124 -6.29 -9.37 8.32
N ALA A 125 -7.06 -8.87 9.26
CA ALA A 125 -7.51 -7.49 9.29
C ALA A 125 -6.61 -6.62 10.16
N GLN A 126 -6.11 -5.52 9.57
CA GLN A 126 -5.33 -4.49 10.25
C GLN A 126 -6.19 -3.23 10.44
N ASN A 127 -7.05 -3.25 11.45
CA ASN A 127 -7.97 -2.15 11.75
C ASN A 127 -7.82 -1.71 13.20
N ALA A 128 -8.02 -0.41 13.46
CA ALA A 128 -8.07 0.12 14.83
C ALA A 128 -9.29 -0.41 15.60
N GLN A 129 -10.42 -0.59 14.92
CA GLN A 129 -11.67 -1.10 15.49
C GLN A 129 -11.97 -2.48 14.93
N PRO A 130 -12.40 -3.44 15.77
CA PRO A 130 -12.79 -4.77 15.31
C PRO A 130 -13.93 -4.72 14.30
N TRP A 131 -13.88 -5.58 13.31
CA TRP A 131 -15.00 -5.77 12.38
C TRP A 131 -16.06 -6.66 13.00
N VAL A 132 -17.29 -6.21 12.96
CA VAL A 132 -18.45 -6.98 13.36
C VAL A 132 -19.19 -7.39 12.09
N LEU A 133 -18.85 -8.57 11.55
CA LEU A 133 -19.46 -9.13 10.35
C LEU A 133 -19.62 -10.64 10.46
N PRO A 134 -20.60 -11.22 9.75
CA PRO A 134 -20.70 -12.67 9.63
C PRO A 134 -19.50 -13.26 8.90
N HIS A 135 -19.00 -14.38 9.41
CA HIS A 135 -17.84 -15.08 8.82
C HIS A 135 -18.28 -16.16 7.80
N GLU A 136 -19.51 -16.09 7.34
CA GLU A 136 -20.10 -17.04 6.40
C GLU A 136 -20.64 -16.33 5.17
N PHE A 137 -20.38 -16.90 3.99
CA PHE A 137 -20.85 -16.36 2.72
C PHE A 137 -22.39 -16.36 2.65
N GLY A 138 -23.05 -17.38 3.22
CA GLY A 138 -24.50 -17.48 3.26
C GLY A 138 -25.21 -16.31 3.93
N ALA A 139 -24.53 -15.58 4.79
CA ALA A 139 -25.07 -14.38 5.45
C ALA A 139 -25.26 -13.17 4.50
N LEU A 140 -24.71 -13.21 3.29
CA LEU A 140 -24.94 -12.18 2.28
C LEU A 140 -26.31 -12.29 1.58
N PHE A 141 -26.99 -13.42 1.72
CA PHE A 141 -28.28 -13.62 1.06
C PHE A 141 -29.42 -13.08 1.93
N ASP A 142 -30.37 -12.43 1.28
CA ASP A 142 -31.64 -12.10 1.87
C ASP A 142 -32.51 -13.39 1.92
N HIS A 143 -32.51 -14.01 3.09
CA HIS A 143 -33.23 -15.24 3.28
C HIS A 143 -34.69 -14.95 3.63
N PRO A 144 -35.65 -15.44 2.85
CA PRO A 144 -37.05 -15.37 3.25
C PRO A 144 -37.27 -16.12 4.58
N SER A 145 -38.05 -15.53 5.47
CA SER A 145 -38.43 -16.16 6.72
C SER A 145 -39.15 -17.49 6.43
N GLY A 146 -38.68 -18.60 7.02
CA GLY A 146 -39.27 -19.91 6.85
C GLY A 146 -38.61 -20.80 5.79
N LEU A 147 -37.40 -20.49 5.33
CA LEU A 147 -36.64 -21.40 4.48
C LEU A 147 -36.42 -22.75 5.21
N SER A 148 -36.81 -23.83 4.59
CA SER A 148 -36.66 -25.16 5.17
C SER A 148 -35.19 -25.61 5.20
N ASP A 149 -34.85 -26.50 6.14
CA ASP A 149 -33.50 -27.08 6.22
C ASP A 149 -33.11 -27.85 4.94
N GLU A 150 -34.10 -28.35 4.19
CA GLU A 150 -33.89 -29.01 2.89
C GLU A 150 -33.37 -28.05 1.80
N ALA A 151 -33.67 -26.75 1.90
CA ALA A 151 -33.22 -25.75 0.95
C ALA A 151 -31.77 -25.31 1.22
N ARG A 152 -31.26 -25.42 2.46
CA ARG A 152 -29.92 -24.99 2.82
C ARG A 152 -28.77 -25.55 1.96
N PRO A 153 -28.79 -26.86 1.61
CA PRO A 153 -27.76 -27.44 0.75
C PRO A 153 -27.73 -26.89 -0.68
N LEU A 154 -28.81 -26.22 -1.11
CA LEU A 154 -28.91 -25.61 -2.43
C LEU A 154 -28.32 -24.20 -2.47
N ILE A 155 -28.02 -23.61 -1.31
CA ILE A 155 -27.50 -22.27 -1.18
C ILE A 155 -25.98 -22.37 -1.02
N PRO A 156 -25.20 -21.70 -1.89
CA PRO A 156 -23.77 -21.66 -1.73
C PRO A 156 -23.37 -21.07 -0.36
N ASN A 157 -22.56 -21.82 0.40
CA ASN A 157 -22.06 -21.33 1.67
C ASN A 157 -20.64 -21.85 1.93
N PHE A 158 -19.83 -21.02 2.55
CA PHE A 158 -18.53 -21.36 3.14
C PHE A 158 -18.24 -20.38 4.27
N ALA A 159 -17.38 -20.77 5.18
CA ALA A 159 -16.85 -19.88 6.20
C ALA A 159 -15.40 -19.49 5.89
N PHE A 160 -14.98 -18.34 6.39
CA PHE A 160 -13.58 -17.93 6.37
C PHE A 160 -13.06 -17.62 7.79
N ARG A 161 -11.77 -17.74 7.98
CA ARG A 161 -11.14 -17.36 9.24
C ARG A 161 -10.79 -15.87 9.22
N LEU A 162 -11.42 -15.10 10.08
CA LEU A 162 -11.05 -13.71 10.33
C LEU A 162 -10.09 -13.63 11.52
N ILE A 163 -8.95 -13.02 11.32
CA ILE A 163 -7.95 -12.70 12.34
C ILE A 163 -7.88 -11.18 12.43
N GLN A 164 -8.21 -10.63 13.58
CA GLN A 164 -8.24 -9.18 13.79
C GLN A 164 -7.05 -8.78 14.68
N LEU A 165 -6.09 -8.05 14.10
CA LEU A 165 -4.93 -7.59 14.87
C LEU A 165 -5.33 -6.68 16.03
N ALA A 166 -6.42 -5.91 15.88
CA ALA A 166 -6.94 -5.08 16.97
C ALA A 166 -7.28 -5.88 18.22
N GLU A 167 -7.84 -7.09 18.06
CA GLU A 167 -8.30 -7.96 19.15
C GLU A 167 -7.19 -8.81 19.76
N LEU A 168 -6.10 -9.06 19.02
CA LEU A 168 -4.98 -9.86 19.53
C LEU A 168 -4.11 -9.06 20.49
N PRO A 169 -4.01 -9.41 21.78
CA PRO A 169 -3.03 -8.82 22.67
C PRO A 169 -1.61 -8.99 22.14
N PHE A 170 -0.71 -8.05 22.39
CA PHE A 170 0.67 -8.11 21.88
C PHE A 170 1.41 -9.38 22.28
N ASP A 171 1.19 -9.86 23.51
CA ASP A 171 1.76 -11.10 24.05
C ASP A 171 1.16 -12.37 23.43
N LYS A 172 0.01 -12.26 22.76
CA LYS A 172 -0.64 -13.36 22.03
C LYS A 172 -0.29 -13.39 20.54
N ILE A 173 0.46 -12.39 20.05
CA ILE A 173 1.06 -12.44 18.73
C ILE A 173 2.26 -13.37 18.79
N VAL A 174 2.07 -14.60 18.35
CA VAL A 174 3.06 -15.68 18.35
C VAL A 174 3.53 -16.01 16.95
N GLY A 175 4.72 -16.60 16.83
CA GLY A 175 5.31 -16.99 15.56
C GLY A 175 6.83 -16.90 15.60
N THR A 176 7.45 -16.73 14.45
CA THR A 176 8.89 -16.43 14.37
C THR A 176 9.17 -15.01 14.87
N PRO A 177 10.37 -14.69 15.32
CA PRO A 177 10.74 -13.32 15.69
C PRO A 177 10.42 -12.28 14.60
N ALA A 178 10.67 -12.63 13.33
CA ALA A 178 10.37 -11.79 12.18
C ALA A 178 8.86 -11.54 12.02
N GLY A 179 8.05 -12.59 12.05
CA GLY A 179 6.59 -12.50 11.99
C GLY A 179 5.99 -11.71 13.14
N ILE A 180 6.46 -11.98 14.38
CA ILE A 180 6.04 -11.24 15.58
C ILE A 180 6.33 -9.75 15.44
N LEU A 181 7.53 -9.39 15.03
CA LEU A 181 7.95 -8.00 14.89
C LEU A 181 7.07 -7.25 13.87
N VAL A 182 6.81 -7.84 12.70
CA VAL A 182 5.97 -7.24 11.68
C VAL A 182 4.52 -7.08 12.15
N LEU A 183 3.90 -8.12 12.72
CA LEU A 183 2.52 -8.04 13.19
C LEU A 183 2.35 -7.04 14.35
N ARG A 184 3.31 -6.99 15.27
CA ARG A 184 3.30 -5.97 16.34
C ARG A 184 3.42 -4.56 15.78
N THR A 185 4.25 -4.36 14.75
CA THR A 185 4.40 -3.06 14.08
C THR A 185 3.11 -2.65 13.38
N LEU A 186 2.51 -3.55 12.59
CA LEU A 186 1.26 -3.29 11.89
C LEU A 186 0.09 -3.00 12.86
N LYS A 187 0.05 -3.70 14.01
CA LYS A 187 -0.91 -3.40 15.07
C LYS A 187 -0.64 -2.05 15.74
N ALA A 188 0.61 -1.78 16.08
CA ALA A 188 1.01 -0.56 16.78
C ALA A 188 0.77 0.71 15.95
N GLU A 189 0.90 0.62 14.63
CA GLU A 189 0.60 1.71 13.71
C GLU A 189 -0.86 2.15 13.84
N GLN A 190 -1.81 1.21 13.90
CA GLN A 190 -3.24 1.52 14.00
C GLN A 190 -3.65 2.20 15.33
N ILE A 191 -2.85 2.07 16.36
CA ILE A 191 -3.09 2.64 17.69
C ILE A 191 -2.06 3.71 18.08
N GLU A 192 -1.32 4.23 17.10
CA GLU A 192 -0.31 5.29 17.27
C GLU A 192 0.80 4.95 18.29
N LYS A 193 1.17 3.66 18.39
CA LYS A 193 2.18 3.16 19.32
C LYS A 193 3.43 2.58 18.68
N LEU A 194 3.82 3.09 17.51
CA LEU A 194 5.00 2.60 16.77
C LEU A 194 6.31 2.68 17.56
N LEU A 195 6.42 3.58 18.54
CA LEU A 195 7.55 3.68 19.44
C LEU A 195 7.33 2.92 20.76
N GLY A 196 6.28 2.10 20.86
CA GLY A 196 5.97 1.29 22.05
C GLY A 196 7.00 0.19 22.33
N SER A 197 7.05 -0.28 23.57
CA SER A 197 7.95 -1.35 24.03
C SER A 197 7.73 -2.65 23.28
N GLU A 198 6.51 -2.91 22.85
CA GLU A 198 6.12 -4.16 22.20
C GLU A 198 6.71 -4.28 20.77
N VAL A 199 6.88 -3.15 20.08
CA VAL A 199 7.57 -3.07 18.78
C VAL A 199 9.08 -3.10 18.98
N TRP A 200 9.56 -2.41 20.02
CA TRP A 200 11.00 -2.27 20.32
C TRP A 200 11.49 -3.29 21.35
N ASP A 201 10.95 -4.51 21.28
CA ASP A 201 11.38 -5.63 22.11
C ASP A 201 12.73 -6.16 21.62
N GLU A 202 13.80 -5.81 22.34
CA GLU A 202 15.16 -6.17 21.97
C GLU A 202 15.38 -7.69 21.89
N SER A 203 14.63 -8.49 22.66
CA SER A 203 14.73 -9.95 22.63
C SER A 203 14.22 -10.52 21.30
N VAL A 204 13.18 -9.91 20.74
CA VAL A 204 12.63 -10.26 19.43
C VAL A 204 13.53 -9.72 18.31
N ILE A 205 13.94 -8.44 18.41
CA ILE A 205 14.76 -7.76 17.39
C ILE A 205 16.10 -8.47 17.17
N LYS A 206 16.79 -8.90 18.24
CA LYS A 206 18.07 -9.63 18.15
C LYS A 206 18.00 -10.86 17.27
N ASN A 207 16.84 -11.51 17.22
CA ASN A 207 16.60 -12.71 16.43
C ASN A 207 15.98 -12.42 15.05
N ALA A 208 15.82 -11.14 14.66
CA ALA A 208 15.20 -10.70 13.42
C ALA A 208 15.77 -9.35 12.92
N LEU A 209 17.09 -9.17 12.98
CA LEU A 209 17.74 -7.89 12.67
C LEU A 209 17.44 -7.39 11.25
N SER A 210 17.46 -8.29 10.25
CA SER A 210 17.12 -7.91 8.87
C SER A 210 15.66 -7.46 8.72
N THR A 211 14.76 -8.10 9.47
CA THR A 211 13.35 -7.69 9.54
C THR A 211 13.19 -6.37 10.29
N PHE A 212 13.98 -6.15 11.33
CA PHE A 212 13.97 -4.88 12.05
C PHE A 212 14.44 -3.72 11.18
N GLU A 213 15.43 -3.93 10.33
CA GLU A 213 15.82 -2.92 9.33
C GLU A 213 14.62 -2.50 8.46
N MET A 214 13.89 -3.49 7.94
CA MET A 214 12.70 -3.23 7.10
C MET A 214 11.58 -2.53 7.90
N VAL A 215 11.33 -2.97 9.12
CA VAL A 215 10.36 -2.35 10.04
C VAL A 215 10.77 -0.92 10.37
N LEU A 216 12.04 -0.67 10.59
CA LEU A 216 12.53 0.67 10.90
C LEU A 216 12.40 1.62 9.71
N ARG A 217 12.70 1.15 8.48
CA ARG A 217 12.43 1.92 7.26
C ARG A 217 10.94 2.23 7.11
N TYR A 218 10.08 1.25 7.40
CA TYR A 218 8.63 1.46 7.42
C TYR A 218 8.23 2.53 8.46
N ILE A 219 8.71 2.42 9.69
CA ILE A 219 8.45 3.39 10.75
C ILE A 219 8.88 4.80 10.32
N LEU A 220 10.10 4.94 9.79
CA LEU A 220 10.64 6.24 9.35
C LEU A 220 9.91 6.83 8.14
N SER A 221 9.28 6.00 7.32
CA SER A 221 8.46 6.46 6.18
C SER A 221 7.07 6.99 6.59
N GLN A 222 6.62 6.69 7.81
CA GLN A 222 5.37 7.26 8.34
C GLN A 222 5.64 8.71 8.78
N THR A 223 4.97 9.66 8.16
CA THR A 223 5.32 11.08 8.14
C THR A 223 5.23 11.82 9.47
N GLU A 224 4.69 11.22 10.53
CA GLU A 224 4.36 11.96 11.77
C GLU A 224 5.10 11.46 13.01
N ILE A 225 6.25 10.77 12.84
CA ILE A 225 7.01 10.38 14.01
C ILE A 225 7.76 11.57 14.59
N ASP A 226 7.45 11.88 15.84
CA ASP A 226 8.21 12.89 16.59
C ASP A 226 9.69 12.46 16.68
N LYS A 227 10.55 13.29 16.06
CA LYS A 227 12.00 13.06 16.00
C LYS A 227 12.62 12.98 17.40
N THR A 228 12.09 13.74 18.36
CA THR A 228 12.58 13.76 19.75
C THR A 228 12.22 12.46 20.47
N ALA A 229 10.98 11.98 20.30
CA ALA A 229 10.52 10.72 20.83
C ALA A 229 11.29 9.54 20.22
N PHE A 230 11.52 9.57 18.89
CA PHE A 230 12.35 8.56 18.22
C PHE A 230 13.78 8.54 18.74
N ALA A 231 14.45 9.70 18.85
CA ALA A 231 15.81 9.79 19.36
C ALA A 231 15.89 9.29 20.82
N SER A 232 14.91 9.63 21.65
CA SER A 232 14.81 9.15 23.03
C SER A 232 14.64 7.62 23.08
N LYS A 233 13.84 7.07 22.19
CA LYS A 233 13.63 5.62 22.08
C LYS A 233 14.93 4.91 21.69
N VAL A 234 15.63 5.40 20.66
CA VAL A 234 16.92 4.83 20.24
C VAL A 234 17.98 4.97 21.35
N ALA A 235 17.99 6.09 22.07
CA ALA A 235 18.92 6.27 23.19
C ALA A 235 18.70 5.23 24.31
N ALA A 236 17.46 4.80 24.54
CA ALA A 236 17.08 3.83 25.57
C ALA A 236 17.43 2.38 25.23
N ILE A 237 17.80 2.05 23.99
CA ILE A 237 18.18 0.71 23.56
C ILE A 237 19.46 0.27 24.28
N GLN A 238 19.44 -0.92 24.89
CA GLN A 238 20.57 -1.50 25.60
C GLN A 238 21.57 -2.20 24.67
N SER A 239 21.05 -2.86 23.61
CA SER A 239 21.87 -3.54 22.61
C SER A 239 22.58 -2.53 21.71
N LEU A 240 23.93 -2.50 21.74
CA LEU A 240 24.72 -1.65 20.85
C LEU A 240 24.44 -1.93 19.38
N GLU A 241 24.30 -3.21 19.00
CA GLU A 241 24.04 -3.61 17.63
C GLU A 241 22.71 -3.03 17.11
N ILE A 242 21.62 -3.15 17.89
CA ILE A 242 20.31 -2.61 17.52
C ILE A 242 20.36 -1.07 17.47
N LYS A 243 21.05 -0.45 18.43
CA LYS A 243 21.21 0.98 18.52
C LYS A 243 21.97 1.56 17.31
N ASP A 244 23.10 0.94 16.97
CA ASP A 244 23.92 1.37 15.84
C ASP A 244 23.16 1.20 14.52
N LEU A 245 22.43 0.10 14.35
CA LEU A 245 21.56 -0.12 13.19
C LEU A 245 20.48 0.97 13.10
N ALA A 246 19.79 1.28 14.20
CA ALA A 246 18.75 2.30 14.22
C ALA A 246 19.29 3.70 13.91
N MET A 247 20.44 4.04 14.46
CA MET A 247 21.09 5.34 14.20
C MET A 247 21.56 5.46 12.75
N THR A 248 22.18 4.41 12.22
CA THR A 248 22.67 4.40 10.83
C THR A 248 21.52 4.56 9.84
N LEU A 249 20.44 3.81 10.03
CA LEU A 249 19.28 3.89 9.15
C LEU A 249 18.58 5.25 9.24
N ALA A 250 18.44 5.82 10.43
CA ALA A 250 17.86 7.15 10.59
C ALA A 250 18.70 8.22 9.86
N GLN A 251 20.04 8.11 9.91
CA GLN A 251 20.93 9.02 9.18
C GLN A 251 20.80 8.86 7.66
N GLN A 252 20.76 7.62 7.16
CA GLN A 252 20.56 7.33 5.73
C GLN A 252 19.24 7.89 5.24
N PHE A 253 18.14 7.62 5.95
CA PHE A 253 16.82 8.10 5.60
C PHE A 253 16.74 9.63 5.55
N HIS A 254 17.40 10.30 6.52
CA HIS A 254 17.48 11.75 6.50
C HIS A 254 18.29 12.30 5.32
N GLN A 255 19.36 11.61 4.91
CA GLN A 255 20.16 12.00 3.74
C GLN A 255 19.38 11.79 2.43
N GLU A 256 18.68 10.65 2.31
CA GLU A 256 17.84 10.34 1.16
C GLU A 256 16.74 11.41 1.00
N GLY A 257 15.98 11.72 2.06
CA GLY A 257 14.96 12.77 2.01
C GLY A 257 15.49 14.17 1.66
N ARG A 258 16.71 14.51 2.11
CA ARG A 258 17.36 15.78 1.69
C ARG A 258 17.75 15.79 0.22
N GLN A 259 18.16 14.63 -0.33
CA GLN A 259 18.52 14.54 -1.76
C GLN A 259 17.26 14.59 -2.63
N GLU A 260 16.21 13.87 -2.25
CA GLU A 260 14.91 13.89 -2.93
C GLU A 260 14.32 15.30 -2.95
N GLY A 261 14.21 15.96 -1.80
CA GLY A 261 13.71 17.33 -1.73
C GLY A 261 14.52 18.35 -2.55
N ARG A 262 15.86 18.14 -2.66
CA ARG A 262 16.69 18.97 -3.55
C ARG A 262 16.43 18.69 -5.03
N GLN A 263 16.16 17.42 -5.40
CA GLN A 263 15.86 17.08 -6.79
C GLN A 263 14.48 17.58 -7.20
N GLU A 264 13.48 17.38 -6.32
CA GLU A 264 12.12 17.89 -6.53
C GLU A 264 12.11 19.41 -6.67
N GLY A 265 12.70 20.15 -5.73
CA GLY A 265 12.77 21.60 -5.82
C GLY A 265 13.53 22.11 -7.06
N ARG A 266 14.55 21.35 -7.56
CA ARG A 266 15.20 21.68 -8.84
C ARG A 266 14.30 21.41 -10.04
N GLN A 267 13.51 20.34 -10.01
CA GLN A 267 12.58 20.03 -11.11
C GLN A 267 11.42 21.01 -11.14
N GLU A 268 10.85 21.32 -9.99
CA GLU A 268 9.80 22.33 -9.84
C GLU A 268 10.26 23.69 -10.33
N GLY A 269 11.38 24.19 -9.82
CA GLY A 269 11.92 25.48 -10.26
C GLY A 269 12.27 25.52 -11.74
N ARG A 270 12.70 24.38 -12.35
CA ARG A 270 12.89 24.32 -13.81
C ARG A 270 11.57 24.35 -14.58
N GLN A 271 10.53 23.69 -14.05
CA GLN A 271 9.22 23.70 -14.70
C GLN A 271 8.56 25.08 -14.59
N GLU A 272 8.63 25.71 -13.42
CA GLU A 272 8.12 27.05 -13.17
C GLU A 272 8.84 28.06 -14.08
N GLY A 273 10.17 28.11 -14.05
CA GLY A 273 10.93 29.03 -14.90
C GLY A 273 10.71 28.81 -16.41
N ARG A 274 10.48 27.53 -16.83
CA ARG A 274 10.10 27.26 -18.23
C ARG A 274 8.71 27.78 -18.57
N GLN A 275 7.74 27.66 -17.65
CA GLN A 275 6.38 28.16 -17.85
C GLN A 275 6.37 29.70 -17.88
N GLU A 276 7.08 30.33 -16.95
CA GLU A 276 7.24 31.78 -16.91
C GLU A 276 7.88 32.31 -18.21
N GLY A 277 9.01 31.75 -18.64
CA GLY A 277 9.68 32.17 -19.87
C GLY A 277 8.84 31.93 -21.13
N LEU A 278 7.98 30.87 -21.15
CA LEU A 278 7.03 30.69 -22.25
C LEU A 278 5.90 31.73 -22.23
N GLN A 279 5.44 32.15 -21.06
CA GLN A 279 4.43 33.22 -20.95
C GLN A 279 5.02 34.58 -21.36
N GLU A 280 6.21 34.91 -20.84
CA GLU A 280 6.92 36.13 -21.21
C GLU A 280 7.18 36.20 -22.73
N GLY A 281 7.73 35.15 -23.33
CA GLY A 281 7.96 35.06 -24.77
C GLY A 281 6.68 35.19 -25.59
N ARG A 282 5.54 34.68 -25.10
CA ARG A 282 4.24 34.87 -25.76
C ARG A 282 3.78 36.32 -25.70
N TRP A 283 3.95 37.02 -24.60
CA TRP A 283 3.58 38.43 -24.50
C TRP A 283 4.48 39.30 -25.33
N ILE A 284 5.81 39.07 -25.30
CA ILE A 284 6.76 39.79 -26.15
C ILE A 284 6.41 39.64 -27.62
N GLY A 285 6.15 38.41 -28.10
CA GLY A 285 5.75 38.18 -29.50
C GLY A 285 4.43 38.86 -29.88
N LYS A 286 3.43 38.89 -28.98
CA LYS A 286 2.18 39.61 -29.22
C LYS A 286 2.37 41.12 -29.26
N ILE A 287 3.21 41.70 -28.39
CA ILE A 287 3.52 43.12 -28.40
C ILE A 287 4.19 43.51 -29.69
N GLN A 288 5.26 42.79 -30.10
CA GLN A 288 6.00 43.05 -31.33
C GLN A 288 5.07 42.97 -32.58
N ALA A 289 4.20 41.95 -32.61
CA ALA A 289 3.23 41.81 -33.70
C ALA A 289 2.24 43.02 -33.77
N LEU A 290 1.73 43.49 -32.62
CA LEU A 290 0.85 44.65 -32.57
C LEU A 290 1.56 45.94 -32.94
N GLU A 291 2.81 46.14 -32.51
CA GLU A 291 3.63 47.29 -32.94
C GLU A 291 3.82 47.30 -34.46
N GLU A 292 4.10 46.15 -35.08
CA GLU A 292 4.23 46.03 -36.55
C GLU A 292 2.91 46.33 -37.25
N PHE A 293 1.78 45.79 -36.81
CA PHE A 293 0.47 46.07 -37.39
C PHE A 293 0.04 47.53 -37.26
N LEU A 294 0.45 48.19 -36.18
CA LEU A 294 0.17 49.59 -35.94
C LEU A 294 1.14 50.55 -36.67
N ASN A 295 2.18 50.01 -37.36
CA ASN A 295 3.30 50.74 -37.96
C ASN A 295 4.06 51.60 -36.92
N LEU A 296 4.25 51.05 -35.71
CA LEU A 296 5.08 51.61 -34.65
C LEU A 296 6.50 51.03 -34.75
N PRO A 297 7.52 51.71 -34.18
CA PRO A 297 8.82 51.08 -34.01
C PRO A 297 8.73 49.83 -33.18
N VAL A 298 9.22 48.67 -33.71
CA VAL A 298 9.16 47.38 -33.01
C VAL A 298 10.19 47.36 -31.90
N SER A 299 9.75 47.13 -30.68
CA SER A 299 10.58 47.00 -29.50
C SER A 299 11.50 45.78 -29.62
N SER A 300 12.78 45.90 -29.19
CA SER A 300 13.68 44.76 -29.20
C SER A 300 13.27 43.73 -28.12
N TYR A 301 13.59 42.45 -28.39
CA TYR A 301 13.35 41.38 -27.41
C TYR A 301 13.97 41.70 -26.04
N GLU A 302 15.22 42.13 -26.03
CA GLU A 302 15.95 42.43 -24.79
C GLU A 302 15.31 43.57 -24.00
N ALA A 303 14.71 44.56 -24.67
CA ALA A 303 14.03 45.67 -23.99
C ALA A 303 12.73 45.21 -23.29
N LEU A 304 12.02 44.30 -23.91
CA LEU A 304 10.76 43.73 -23.35
C LEU A 304 11.04 42.65 -22.31
N ASP A 305 12.07 41.83 -22.50
CA ASP A 305 12.47 40.74 -21.59
C ASP A 305 12.92 41.26 -20.23
N ALA A 306 13.37 42.52 -20.17
CA ALA A 306 13.73 43.21 -18.91
C ALA A 306 12.49 43.67 -18.11
N SER A 307 11.28 43.60 -18.67
CA SER A 307 10.04 44.06 -18.05
C SER A 307 9.33 42.93 -17.33
N PRO A 308 8.77 43.17 -16.11
CA PRO A 308 7.95 42.19 -15.42
C PRO A 308 6.71 41.79 -16.25
N LEU A 309 6.23 40.57 -16.08
CA LEU A 309 5.07 40.01 -16.80
C LEU A 309 3.85 40.94 -16.74
N ALA A 310 3.56 41.53 -15.58
CA ALA A 310 2.44 42.48 -15.42
C ALA A 310 2.61 43.74 -16.31
N GLU A 311 3.81 44.19 -16.54
CA GLU A 311 4.11 45.32 -17.42
C GLU A 311 3.93 44.94 -18.91
N LEU A 312 4.38 43.74 -19.30
CA LEU A 312 4.14 43.20 -20.64
C LEU A 312 2.65 43.05 -20.93
N GLU A 313 1.86 42.57 -19.97
CA GLU A 313 0.41 42.51 -20.08
C GLU A 313 -0.22 43.91 -20.25
N ALA A 314 0.21 44.90 -19.52
CA ALA A 314 -0.28 46.27 -19.60
C ALA A 314 0.07 46.91 -20.95
N ILE A 315 1.30 46.70 -21.46
CA ILE A 315 1.73 47.16 -22.81
C ILE A 315 0.85 46.51 -23.86
N HIS A 316 0.67 45.20 -23.81
CA HIS A 316 -0.17 44.46 -24.77
C HIS A 316 -1.62 44.98 -24.74
N GLN A 317 -2.23 45.17 -23.56
CA GLN A 317 -3.61 45.67 -23.46
C GLN A 317 -3.78 47.05 -24.13
N ARG A 318 -2.81 47.95 -23.90
CA ARG A 318 -2.82 49.27 -24.53
C ARG A 318 -2.73 49.18 -26.04
N LEU A 319 -1.76 48.43 -26.57
CA LEU A 319 -1.59 48.29 -28.03
C LEU A 319 -2.77 47.58 -28.68
N HIS A 320 -3.37 46.61 -28.01
CA HIS A 320 -4.56 45.91 -28.48
C HIS A 320 -5.77 46.84 -28.55
N ALA A 321 -5.96 47.74 -27.58
CA ALA A 321 -7.01 48.75 -27.65
C ALA A 321 -6.84 49.70 -28.84
N ASP A 322 -5.60 50.17 -29.09
CA ASP A 322 -5.27 51.01 -30.24
C ASP A 322 -5.53 50.27 -31.57
N TYR A 323 -5.21 49.00 -31.65
CA TYR A 323 -5.50 48.15 -32.82
C TYR A 323 -6.99 48.01 -33.05
N GLU A 324 -7.81 47.77 -32.01
CA GLU A 324 -9.27 47.66 -32.14
C GLU A 324 -9.90 48.98 -32.61
N VAL A 325 -9.44 50.12 -32.12
CA VAL A 325 -9.91 51.43 -32.55
C VAL A 325 -9.60 51.67 -34.02
N ARG A 326 -8.43 51.23 -34.52
CA ARG A 326 -7.98 51.50 -35.89
C ARG A 326 -8.58 50.56 -36.93
N PHE A 327 -8.80 49.29 -36.57
CA PHE A 327 -9.16 48.24 -37.54
C PHE A 327 -10.54 47.59 -37.35
N LYS A 328 -11.23 47.72 -36.22
CA LYS A 328 -12.57 47.18 -36.00
C LYS A 328 -13.70 48.20 -36.11
N ARG A 329 -13.40 49.48 -36.43
CA ARG A 329 -14.39 50.52 -36.70
C ARG A 329 -14.60 50.76 -38.20
N SER A 330 -14.37 49.74 -39.03
CA SER A 330 -14.71 49.78 -40.47
C SER A 330 -15.89 48.85 -40.73
#